data_b0c575b64eec8e70e0e7a2aabd995f92
#
_entry.id   b0c575b64eec8e70e0e7a2aabd995f92
#
_cell.length_a   1.000
_cell.length_b   1.000
_cell.length_c   1.000
_cell.angle_alpha   90.00
_cell.angle_beta   90.00
_cell.angle_gamma   90.00
#
_symmetry.space_group_name_H-M   'P 1'
#
loop_
_entity.id
_entity.type
_entity.pdbx_description
1 polymer ?
#
loop_
_entity_poly.entity_id
_entity_poly.type
_entity_poly.pdbx_seq_one_letter_code
_entity_poly.pdbx_strand_id
1 'polypeptide(L)'
;MQIPEGVVDLHVHIQPWQQIREAPRKTIEAGRNDVDDILLYQSDPSAFREHLREQGIARVGLINYVSPKLMGFDASCNDWIAKYRDFDPSMFIAWGGVHPDFCDDVPAEMERILDELRVDGIKIHPPHQEFRANAYCQNQMPGLAEVYAACEDRGVPVMIHTGTSVFPGARASYGNPMDIDDVAIDFPNLRILMAHAGRPLWYDEAFFVARRHLHVWLELSGIPPQQLPQQLPRLDVIADKVLWGTDWPSPGVRQMRTNLDTFCALKEFSDILKHKVLVENPNRLFPPRS
;
A
#
# COMPACT_ATOMS: atom_id res chain seq x y z
N MET A 1 12.32 16.98 13.46
CA MET A 1 11.56 16.69 14.71
C MET A 1 11.99 15.34 15.29
N GLN A 2 11.71 15.08 16.56
CA GLN A 2 11.78 13.71 17.11
C GLN A 2 10.64 12.88 16.50
N ILE A 3 10.79 11.56 16.47
CA ILE A 3 9.70 10.67 16.05
C ILE A 3 8.52 10.88 17.00
N PRO A 4 7.32 11.19 16.48
CA PRO A 4 6.13 11.35 17.30
C PRO A 4 5.63 9.99 17.83
N GLU A 5 4.86 10.02 18.90
CA GLU A 5 4.07 8.85 19.30
C GLU A 5 2.95 8.59 18.30
N GLY A 6 2.55 7.33 18.14
CA GLY A 6 1.41 6.96 17.30
C GLY A 6 1.70 6.88 15.79
N VAL A 7 2.97 6.74 15.40
CA VAL A 7 3.35 6.56 13.98
C VAL A 7 2.63 5.38 13.37
N VAL A 8 2.07 5.59 12.17
CA VAL A 8 1.46 4.55 11.34
C VAL A 8 2.27 4.38 10.06
N ASP A 9 2.76 3.18 9.82
CA ASP A 9 3.35 2.77 8.54
C ASP A 9 2.30 2.01 7.73
N LEU A 10 1.75 2.61 6.68
CA LEU A 10 0.63 2.02 5.93
C LEU A 10 1.05 0.99 4.87
N HIS A 11 2.36 0.72 4.71
CA HIS A 11 2.83 -0.07 3.59
C HIS A 11 4.00 -0.99 3.95
N VAL A 12 3.66 -2.20 4.41
CA VAL A 12 4.63 -3.22 4.79
C VAL A 12 4.21 -4.57 4.19
N HIS A 13 5.18 -5.31 3.63
CA HIS A 13 4.97 -6.58 2.94
C HIS A 13 5.28 -7.80 3.83
N ILE A 14 4.53 -7.97 4.91
CA ILE A 14 4.45 -9.24 5.61
C ILE A 14 3.35 -10.06 4.92
N GLN A 15 3.74 -11.10 4.20
CA GLN A 15 2.90 -11.83 3.24
C GLN A 15 3.16 -13.35 3.37
N PRO A 16 2.28 -14.23 2.86
CA PRO A 16 2.50 -15.68 2.89
C PRO A 16 3.60 -16.10 1.89
N TRP A 17 4.88 -15.95 2.27
CA TRP A 17 6.02 -16.20 1.38
C TRP A 17 6.13 -17.64 0.87
N GLN A 18 5.43 -18.58 1.48
CA GLN A 18 5.29 -19.94 0.93
C GLN A 18 4.61 -19.98 -0.44
N GLN A 19 3.84 -18.94 -0.79
CA GLN A 19 3.21 -18.79 -2.11
C GLN A 19 4.12 -18.07 -3.12
N ILE A 20 5.11 -17.29 -2.66
CA ILE A 20 5.94 -16.48 -3.55
C ILE A 20 6.74 -17.38 -4.50
N ARG A 21 6.66 -17.05 -5.79
CA ARG A 21 7.48 -17.72 -6.82
C ARG A 21 8.96 -17.45 -6.59
N GLU A 22 9.80 -18.39 -7.04
CA GLU A 22 11.25 -18.34 -6.80
C GLU A 22 11.92 -17.06 -7.32
N ALA A 23 11.56 -16.58 -8.52
CA ALA A 23 12.19 -15.40 -9.10
C ALA A 23 11.91 -14.10 -8.33
N PRO A 24 10.65 -13.73 -7.99
CA PRO A 24 10.38 -12.60 -7.11
C PRO A 24 10.99 -12.77 -5.72
N ARG A 25 10.97 -13.97 -5.16
CA ARG A 25 11.56 -14.24 -3.86
C ARG A 25 13.06 -13.93 -3.85
N LYS A 26 13.81 -14.43 -4.83
CA LYS A 26 15.24 -14.11 -4.98
C LYS A 26 15.49 -12.61 -5.11
N THR A 27 14.59 -11.87 -5.78
CA THR A 27 14.71 -10.40 -5.92
C THR A 27 14.55 -9.70 -4.57
N ILE A 28 13.62 -10.16 -3.72
CA ILE A 28 13.39 -9.61 -2.38
C ILE A 28 14.59 -9.93 -1.47
N GLU A 29 15.05 -11.17 -1.48
CA GLU A 29 16.13 -11.67 -0.63
C GLU A 29 17.51 -11.10 -1.01
N ALA A 30 17.67 -10.59 -2.24
CA ALA A 30 18.95 -10.15 -2.77
C ALA A 30 19.63 -9.09 -1.88
N GLY A 31 20.79 -9.46 -1.33
CA GLY A 31 21.62 -8.60 -0.48
C GLY A 31 20.99 -8.27 0.88
N ARG A 32 20.02 -9.05 1.37
CA ARG A 32 19.47 -8.98 2.72
C ARG A 32 20.21 -9.93 3.65
N ASN A 33 20.27 -9.56 4.91
CA ASN A 33 20.82 -10.37 6.00
C ASN A 33 19.79 -10.66 7.11
N ASP A 34 18.54 -10.23 6.92
CA ASP A 34 17.41 -10.29 7.85
C ASP A 34 16.26 -11.19 7.32
N VAL A 35 16.55 -12.11 6.39
CA VAL A 35 15.54 -13.01 5.80
C VAL A 35 14.89 -13.91 6.85
N ASP A 36 15.70 -14.43 7.79
CA ASP A 36 15.21 -15.29 8.87
C ASP A 36 14.23 -14.52 9.79
N ASP A 37 14.53 -13.25 10.09
CA ASP A 37 13.65 -12.38 10.87
C ASP A 37 12.33 -12.14 10.13
N ILE A 38 12.38 -11.87 8.81
CA ILE A 38 11.18 -11.69 7.99
C ILE A 38 10.31 -12.95 8.02
N LEU A 39 10.92 -14.14 7.88
CA LEU A 39 10.20 -15.41 7.95
C LEU A 39 9.60 -15.66 9.34
N LEU A 40 10.32 -15.28 10.40
CA LEU A 40 9.78 -15.30 11.76
C LEU A 40 8.55 -14.41 11.89
N TYR A 41 8.63 -13.15 11.43
CA TYR A 41 7.51 -12.19 11.52
C TYR A 41 6.28 -12.63 10.72
N GLN A 42 6.45 -13.37 9.63
CA GLN A 42 5.32 -13.95 8.90
C GLN A 42 4.60 -15.06 9.67
N SER A 43 5.34 -15.82 10.44
CA SER A 43 4.79 -16.98 11.20
C SER A 43 4.37 -16.60 12.63
N ASP A 44 4.96 -15.54 13.20
CA ASP A 44 4.70 -15.09 14.56
C ASP A 44 4.34 -13.59 14.60
N PRO A 45 3.05 -13.25 14.59
CA PRO A 45 2.59 -11.87 14.73
C PRO A 45 3.03 -11.19 16.03
N SER A 46 3.30 -11.98 17.10
CA SER A 46 3.79 -11.44 18.38
C SER A 46 5.22 -10.91 18.24
N ALA A 47 6.09 -11.68 17.57
CA ALA A 47 7.46 -11.25 17.30
C ALA A 47 7.47 -9.98 16.42
N PHE A 48 6.60 -9.93 15.41
CA PHE A 48 6.49 -8.74 14.57
C PHE A 48 5.97 -7.53 15.33
N ARG A 49 4.98 -7.70 16.19
CA ARG A 49 4.48 -6.62 17.07
C ARG A 49 5.58 -6.02 17.93
N GLU A 50 6.42 -6.84 18.56
CA GLU A 50 7.54 -6.35 19.38
C GLU A 50 8.56 -5.61 18.49
N HIS A 51 8.91 -6.16 17.34
CA HIS A 51 9.78 -5.47 16.38
C HIS A 51 9.24 -4.09 15.99
N LEU A 52 7.96 -3.96 15.67
CA LEU A 52 7.35 -2.66 15.33
C LEU A 52 7.47 -1.65 16.46
N ARG A 53 7.27 -2.08 17.71
CA ARG A 53 7.43 -1.22 18.90
C ARG A 53 8.87 -0.72 19.03
N GLU A 54 9.86 -1.58 18.79
CA GLU A 54 11.28 -1.20 18.78
C GLU A 54 11.59 -0.19 17.67
N GLN A 55 10.91 -0.31 16.52
CA GLN A 55 11.03 0.67 15.42
C GLN A 55 10.33 2.00 15.72
N GLY A 56 9.51 2.10 16.76
CA GLY A 56 8.70 3.27 17.08
C GLY A 56 7.42 3.38 16.24
N ILE A 57 6.94 2.26 15.72
CA ILE A 57 5.73 2.17 14.89
C ILE A 57 4.59 1.63 15.76
N ALA A 58 3.53 2.41 15.87
CA ALA A 58 2.36 2.06 16.67
C ALA A 58 1.34 1.20 15.90
N ARG A 59 1.22 1.42 14.58
CA ARG A 59 0.29 0.69 13.70
C ARG A 59 0.91 0.46 12.34
N VAL A 60 0.50 -0.62 11.67
CA VAL A 60 1.08 -1.00 10.37
C VAL A 60 0.02 -1.52 9.41
N GLY A 61 0.08 -1.07 8.15
CA GLY A 61 -0.68 -1.60 7.03
C GLY A 61 0.06 -2.77 6.37
N LEU A 62 -0.53 -3.95 6.44
CA LEU A 62 0.03 -5.19 5.92
C LEU A 62 -0.51 -5.45 4.51
N ILE A 63 0.34 -5.26 3.51
CA ILE A 63 -0.03 -5.35 2.10
C ILE A 63 -0.16 -6.80 1.64
N ASN A 64 -1.33 -7.14 1.12
CA ASN A 64 -1.56 -8.35 0.35
C ASN A 64 -2.37 -8.04 -0.91
N TYR A 65 -2.22 -8.84 -1.94
CA TYR A 65 -2.95 -8.73 -3.21
C TYR A 65 -2.82 -10.02 -4.01
N VAL A 66 -3.84 -10.35 -4.78
CA VAL A 66 -3.85 -11.55 -5.63
C VAL A 66 -3.04 -11.29 -6.90
N SER A 67 -1.96 -12.05 -7.11
CA SER A 67 -1.09 -11.98 -8.30
C SER A 67 -0.48 -13.35 -8.60
N PRO A 68 -1.29 -14.31 -9.11
CA PRO A 68 -0.85 -15.70 -9.25
C PRO A 68 0.19 -15.87 -10.34
N LYS A 69 0.18 -15.05 -11.41
CA LYS A 69 1.13 -15.18 -12.51
C LYS A 69 2.53 -14.70 -12.16
N LEU A 70 2.66 -13.49 -11.61
CA LEU A 70 3.96 -12.89 -11.33
C LEU A 70 4.48 -13.29 -9.96
N MET A 71 3.71 -13.03 -8.91
CA MET A 71 4.17 -13.20 -7.53
C MET A 71 3.90 -14.59 -6.97
N GLY A 72 2.79 -15.22 -7.38
CA GLY A 72 2.35 -16.52 -6.89
C GLY A 72 1.19 -16.46 -5.90
N PHE A 73 0.81 -15.27 -5.43
CA PHE A 73 -0.28 -15.10 -4.46
C PHE A 73 -1.64 -15.39 -5.08
N ASP A 74 -2.33 -16.39 -4.58
CA ASP A 74 -3.73 -16.70 -4.86
C ASP A 74 -4.68 -16.04 -3.86
N ALA A 75 -5.99 -16.26 -4.01
CA ALA A 75 -7.03 -15.65 -3.18
C ALA A 75 -6.93 -16.01 -1.68
N SER A 76 -6.25 -17.11 -1.31
CA SER A 76 -6.09 -17.49 0.10
C SER A 76 -5.19 -16.55 0.88
N CYS A 77 -4.47 -15.65 0.20
CA CYS A 77 -3.73 -14.55 0.86
C CYS A 77 -4.67 -13.60 1.63
N ASN A 78 -5.96 -13.48 1.22
CA ASN A 78 -6.96 -12.69 1.94
C ASN A 78 -7.31 -13.30 3.30
N ASP A 79 -7.50 -14.61 3.37
CA ASP A 79 -7.78 -15.32 4.62
C ASP A 79 -6.56 -15.26 5.55
N TRP A 80 -5.37 -15.40 4.97
CA TRP A 80 -4.13 -15.34 5.73
C TRP A 80 -3.95 -13.97 6.40
N ILE A 81 -4.16 -12.87 5.67
CA ILE A 81 -3.96 -11.52 6.23
C ILE A 81 -5.05 -11.15 7.24
N ALA A 82 -6.30 -11.56 7.02
CA ALA A 82 -7.38 -11.35 7.98
C ALA A 82 -7.07 -12.03 9.31
N LYS A 83 -6.64 -13.32 9.27
CA LYS A 83 -6.21 -14.07 10.45
C LYS A 83 -5.00 -13.42 11.13
N TYR A 84 -4.03 -12.92 10.36
CA TYR A 84 -2.85 -12.24 10.91
C TYR A 84 -3.25 -10.96 11.65
N ARG A 85 -4.10 -10.12 11.04
CA ARG A 85 -4.65 -8.91 11.64
C ARG A 85 -5.40 -9.20 12.95
N ASP A 86 -6.16 -10.28 13.01
CA ASP A 86 -6.99 -10.65 14.16
C ASP A 86 -6.17 -10.98 15.41
N PHE A 87 -4.86 -11.20 15.29
CA PHE A 87 -3.96 -11.30 16.45
C PHE A 87 -3.89 -10.00 17.26
N ASP A 88 -3.84 -8.84 16.59
CA ASP A 88 -3.86 -7.52 17.23
C ASP A 88 -4.52 -6.48 16.29
N PRO A 89 -5.87 -6.42 16.27
CA PRO A 89 -6.60 -5.52 15.37
C PRO A 89 -6.40 -4.03 15.67
N SER A 90 -5.87 -3.71 16.86
CA SER A 90 -5.53 -2.34 17.22
C SER A 90 -4.25 -1.85 16.53
N MET A 91 -3.32 -2.77 16.20
CA MET A 91 -2.04 -2.48 15.58
C MET A 91 -2.04 -2.79 14.07
N PHE A 92 -2.61 -3.92 13.65
CA PHE A 92 -2.53 -4.40 12.29
C PHE A 92 -3.72 -3.93 11.44
N ILE A 93 -3.42 -3.37 10.28
CA ILE A 93 -4.37 -2.95 9.24
C ILE A 93 -4.21 -3.92 8.07
N ALA A 94 -5.26 -4.65 7.71
CA ALA A 94 -5.20 -5.68 6.67
C ALA A 94 -5.57 -5.11 5.29
N TRP A 95 -4.66 -5.24 4.33
CA TRP A 95 -4.96 -5.02 2.92
C TRP A 95 -5.21 -6.37 2.25
N GLY A 96 -6.41 -6.54 1.68
CA GLY A 96 -6.74 -7.68 0.83
C GLY A 96 -6.69 -7.31 -0.65
N GLY A 97 -7.09 -8.22 -1.52
CA GLY A 97 -7.15 -7.92 -2.95
C GLY A 97 -7.89 -8.96 -3.77
N VAL A 98 -8.29 -8.58 -4.97
CA VAL A 98 -8.90 -9.43 -5.98
C VAL A 98 -8.14 -9.25 -7.30
N HIS A 99 -8.05 -10.31 -8.06
CA HIS A 99 -7.64 -10.24 -9.46
C HIS A 99 -8.82 -10.72 -10.32
N PRO A 100 -9.51 -9.83 -11.05
CA PRO A 100 -10.75 -10.18 -11.73
C PRO A 100 -10.64 -11.37 -12.71
N ASP A 101 -9.50 -11.53 -13.42
CA ASP A 101 -9.29 -12.66 -14.33
C ASP A 101 -9.08 -14.02 -13.62
N PHE A 102 -8.91 -14.02 -12.30
CA PHE A 102 -8.71 -15.21 -11.48
C PHE A 102 -9.80 -15.35 -10.40
N CYS A 103 -10.95 -14.73 -10.64
CA CYS A 103 -12.11 -14.75 -9.76
C CYS A 103 -13.36 -14.99 -10.61
N ASP A 104 -14.06 -16.08 -10.34
CA ASP A 104 -15.25 -16.46 -11.12
C ASP A 104 -16.45 -15.54 -10.82
N ASP A 105 -16.53 -14.98 -9.60
CA ASP A 105 -17.59 -14.10 -9.14
C ASP A 105 -16.99 -12.97 -8.29
N VAL A 106 -16.65 -11.86 -8.94
CA VAL A 106 -16.02 -10.70 -8.30
C VAL A 106 -16.92 -10.10 -7.22
N PRO A 107 -18.24 -9.85 -7.45
CA PRO A 107 -19.14 -9.37 -6.40
C PRO A 107 -19.17 -10.24 -5.15
N ALA A 108 -19.30 -11.55 -5.30
CA ALA A 108 -19.35 -12.48 -4.18
C ALA A 108 -18.01 -12.51 -3.40
N GLU A 109 -16.88 -12.49 -4.11
CA GLU A 109 -15.57 -12.43 -3.45
C GLU A 109 -15.35 -11.09 -2.74
N MET A 110 -15.81 -9.98 -3.31
CA MET A 110 -15.73 -8.68 -2.64
C MET A 110 -16.60 -8.63 -1.37
N GLU A 111 -17.81 -9.21 -1.41
CA GLU A 111 -18.65 -9.37 -0.21
C GLU A 111 -17.91 -10.18 0.85
N ARG A 112 -17.35 -11.34 0.49
CA ARG A 112 -16.57 -12.18 1.42
C ARG A 112 -15.40 -11.41 2.05
N ILE A 113 -14.61 -10.72 1.24
CA ILE A 113 -13.42 -10.00 1.73
C ILE A 113 -13.80 -8.81 2.63
N LEU A 114 -14.81 -8.04 2.24
CA LEU A 114 -15.15 -6.80 2.94
C LEU A 114 -16.08 -7.03 4.14
N ASP A 115 -17.03 -7.96 4.05
CA ASP A 115 -18.09 -8.13 5.05
C ASP A 115 -17.80 -9.30 6.01
N GLU A 116 -17.21 -10.42 5.51
CA GLU A 116 -16.87 -11.58 6.35
C GLU A 116 -15.45 -11.44 6.92
N LEU A 117 -14.42 -11.31 6.06
CA LEU A 117 -13.03 -11.16 6.49
C LEU A 117 -12.74 -9.76 7.06
N ARG A 118 -13.53 -8.78 6.70
CA ARG A 118 -13.46 -7.39 7.17
C ARG A 118 -12.05 -6.82 7.03
N VAL A 119 -11.44 -6.97 5.86
CA VAL A 119 -10.18 -6.28 5.57
C VAL A 119 -10.37 -4.76 5.63
N ASP A 120 -9.31 -4.03 5.95
CA ASP A 120 -9.38 -2.58 6.16
C ASP A 120 -9.25 -1.79 4.85
N GLY A 121 -8.73 -2.43 3.80
CA GLY A 121 -8.58 -1.84 2.48
C GLY A 121 -8.30 -2.89 1.41
N ILE A 122 -8.43 -2.48 0.15
CA ILE A 122 -8.12 -3.31 -1.01
C ILE A 122 -6.84 -2.80 -1.68
N LYS A 123 -5.90 -3.71 -1.94
CA LYS A 123 -4.68 -3.42 -2.72
C LYS A 123 -4.82 -3.88 -4.15
N ILE A 124 -4.54 -2.98 -5.07
CA ILE A 124 -4.39 -3.25 -6.51
C ILE A 124 -2.95 -2.94 -6.91
N HIS A 125 -2.34 -3.86 -7.66
CA HIS A 125 -0.97 -3.71 -8.13
C HIS A 125 -0.90 -3.88 -9.66
N PRO A 126 -1.25 -2.85 -10.45
CA PRO A 126 -1.39 -2.94 -11.89
C PRO A 126 -0.19 -3.57 -12.60
N PRO A 127 1.10 -3.20 -12.31
CA PRO A 127 2.25 -3.85 -12.93
C PRO A 127 2.39 -5.35 -12.64
N HIS A 128 1.95 -5.84 -11.46
CA HIS A 128 2.05 -7.25 -11.07
C HIS A 128 0.82 -8.06 -11.47
N GLN A 129 -0.32 -7.42 -11.57
CA GLN A 129 -1.60 -8.04 -11.95
C GLN A 129 -1.84 -7.95 -13.47
N GLU A 130 -0.94 -7.30 -14.22
CA GLU A 130 -0.93 -7.20 -15.67
C GLU A 130 -2.14 -6.49 -16.29
N PHE A 131 -2.73 -5.51 -15.59
CA PHE A 131 -3.79 -4.65 -16.11
C PHE A 131 -3.60 -3.18 -15.67
N ARG A 132 -4.21 -2.24 -16.38
CA ARG A 132 -4.24 -0.82 -16.00
C ARG A 132 -5.31 -0.57 -14.95
N ALA A 133 -5.11 0.42 -14.07
CA ALA A 133 -6.10 0.77 -13.06
C ALA A 133 -7.47 1.14 -13.66
N ASN A 134 -7.50 1.70 -14.89
CA ASN A 134 -8.70 2.07 -15.63
C ASN A 134 -9.10 1.06 -16.73
N ALA A 135 -8.64 -0.20 -16.67
CA ALA A 135 -8.90 -1.20 -17.72
C ALA A 135 -10.39 -1.49 -17.95
N TYR A 136 -11.25 -1.23 -16.98
CA TYR A 136 -12.69 -1.34 -17.13
C TYR A 136 -13.26 -0.35 -18.17
N CYS A 137 -12.71 0.86 -18.31
CA CYS A 137 -13.16 1.88 -19.27
C CYS A 137 -13.12 1.37 -20.72
N GLN A 138 -12.19 0.46 -21.04
CA GLN A 138 -12.02 -0.13 -22.37
C GLN A 138 -12.65 -1.51 -22.48
N ASN A 139 -13.45 -1.91 -21.49
CA ASN A 139 -14.06 -3.24 -21.38
C ASN A 139 -13.04 -4.39 -21.43
N GLN A 140 -11.77 -4.12 -21.07
CA GLN A 140 -10.72 -5.14 -21.01
C GLN A 140 -10.77 -5.93 -19.69
N MET A 141 -11.28 -5.31 -18.61
CA MET A 141 -11.44 -5.91 -17.29
C MET A 141 -12.65 -5.34 -16.55
N PRO A 142 -13.88 -5.70 -16.95
CA PRO A 142 -15.11 -5.11 -16.36
C PRO A 142 -15.23 -5.39 -14.85
N GLY A 143 -14.80 -6.55 -14.35
CA GLY A 143 -14.83 -6.87 -12.93
C GLY A 143 -14.01 -5.91 -12.04
N LEU A 144 -13.11 -5.10 -12.62
CA LEU A 144 -12.39 -4.08 -11.87
C LEU A 144 -13.31 -2.93 -11.44
N ALA A 145 -14.32 -2.57 -12.26
CA ALA A 145 -15.34 -1.59 -11.87
C ALA A 145 -16.18 -2.10 -10.69
N GLU A 146 -16.48 -3.41 -10.64
CA GLU A 146 -17.19 -4.03 -9.52
C GLU A 146 -16.38 -3.95 -8.22
N VAL A 147 -15.05 -4.13 -8.29
CA VAL A 147 -14.14 -3.95 -7.14
C VAL A 147 -14.22 -2.51 -6.62
N TYR A 148 -14.14 -1.51 -7.51
CA TYR A 148 -14.19 -0.11 -7.10
C TYR A 148 -15.55 0.28 -6.53
N ALA A 149 -16.64 -0.13 -7.17
CA ALA A 149 -18.00 0.11 -6.69
C ALA A 149 -18.22 -0.50 -5.29
N ALA A 150 -17.83 -1.76 -5.09
CA ALA A 150 -17.96 -2.43 -3.80
C ALA A 150 -17.19 -1.73 -2.67
N CYS A 151 -16.01 -1.16 -2.99
CA CYS A 151 -15.22 -0.38 -2.05
C CYS A 151 -15.83 1.00 -1.77
N GLU A 152 -16.31 1.70 -2.82
CA GLU A 152 -16.96 2.99 -2.69
C GLU A 152 -18.22 2.90 -1.82
N ASP A 153 -19.10 1.93 -2.10
CA ASP A 153 -20.36 1.70 -1.38
C ASP A 153 -20.14 1.46 0.13
N ARG A 154 -19.07 0.76 0.49
CA ARG A 154 -18.72 0.45 1.88
C ARG A 154 -17.78 1.48 2.52
N GLY A 155 -17.32 2.46 1.75
CA GLY A 155 -16.34 3.44 2.20
C GLY A 155 -14.98 2.81 2.56
N VAL A 156 -14.63 1.67 1.96
CA VAL A 156 -13.33 1.01 2.16
C VAL A 156 -12.31 1.59 1.16
N PRO A 157 -11.12 2.00 1.60
CA PRO A 157 -10.14 2.59 0.70
C PRO A 157 -9.50 1.55 -0.22
N VAL A 158 -9.11 2.01 -1.43
CA VAL A 158 -8.32 1.22 -2.37
C VAL A 158 -6.93 1.83 -2.49
N MET A 159 -5.90 1.03 -2.21
CA MET A 159 -4.52 1.41 -2.48
C MET A 159 -4.09 0.86 -3.85
N ILE A 160 -3.72 1.74 -4.76
CA ILE A 160 -3.28 1.39 -6.11
C ILE A 160 -1.78 1.68 -6.23
N HIS A 161 -1.01 0.64 -6.61
CA HIS A 161 0.41 0.84 -6.91
C HIS A 161 0.57 1.79 -8.09
N THR A 162 1.37 2.83 -7.92
CA THR A 162 1.79 3.75 -8.98
C THR A 162 3.31 3.78 -9.10
N GLY A 163 3.80 4.05 -10.30
CA GLY A 163 5.23 4.01 -10.56
C GLY A 163 5.70 2.68 -11.16
N THR A 164 7.01 2.52 -11.19
CA THR A 164 7.64 1.34 -11.79
C THR A 164 7.74 0.18 -10.79
N SER A 165 7.98 -1.02 -11.31
CA SER A 165 8.32 -2.19 -10.52
C SER A 165 9.67 -2.75 -10.96
N VAL A 166 10.46 -3.23 -10.00
CA VAL A 166 11.78 -3.84 -10.24
C VAL A 166 11.70 -5.34 -10.50
N PHE A 167 10.53 -5.96 -10.31
CA PHE A 167 10.36 -7.39 -10.49
C PHE A 167 10.35 -7.77 -11.97
N PRO A 168 11.16 -8.76 -12.37
CA PRO A 168 11.16 -9.27 -13.75
C PRO A 168 9.77 -9.75 -14.18
N GLY A 169 9.31 -9.29 -15.36
CA GLY A 169 7.99 -9.60 -15.89
C GLY A 169 6.91 -8.57 -15.57
N ALA A 170 7.11 -7.69 -14.57
CA ALA A 170 6.18 -6.61 -14.27
C ALA A 170 6.11 -5.58 -15.42
N ARG A 171 4.89 -5.15 -15.75
CA ARG A 171 4.66 -4.13 -16.79
C ARG A 171 4.63 -2.74 -16.17
N ALA A 172 5.80 -2.09 -16.03
CA ALA A 172 5.93 -0.79 -15.38
C ALA A 172 4.98 0.29 -15.94
N SER A 173 4.67 0.29 -17.26
CA SER A 173 3.74 1.25 -17.87
C SER A 173 2.32 1.19 -17.31
N TYR A 174 1.93 0.11 -16.65
CA TYR A 174 0.61 -0.01 -15.99
C TYR A 174 0.55 0.70 -14.65
N GLY A 175 1.66 1.18 -14.13
CA GLY A 175 1.72 1.99 -12.92
C GLY A 175 1.58 3.51 -13.17
N ASN A 176 1.08 3.95 -14.33
CA ASN A 176 0.90 5.36 -14.61
C ASN A 176 -0.23 5.97 -13.74
N PRO A 177 0.05 7.00 -12.93
CA PRO A 177 -0.96 7.64 -12.07
C PRO A 177 -2.14 8.26 -12.85
N MET A 178 -1.98 8.58 -14.12
CA MET A 178 -3.07 9.15 -14.92
C MET A 178 -4.22 8.17 -15.16
N ASP A 179 -3.99 6.86 -15.08
CA ASP A 179 -5.07 5.87 -15.10
C ASP A 179 -6.01 6.03 -13.88
N ILE A 180 -5.53 6.62 -12.78
CA ILE A 180 -6.32 6.88 -11.56
C ILE A 180 -7.19 8.12 -11.70
N ASP A 181 -6.86 9.05 -12.59
CA ASP A 181 -7.71 10.20 -12.89
C ASP A 181 -9.08 9.73 -13.40
N ASP A 182 -9.12 8.74 -14.29
CA ASP A 182 -10.37 8.12 -14.78
C ASP A 182 -11.14 7.45 -13.64
N VAL A 183 -10.45 6.65 -12.81
CA VAL A 183 -11.08 5.97 -11.66
C VAL A 183 -11.71 6.97 -10.69
N ALA A 184 -11.02 8.07 -10.40
CA ALA A 184 -11.53 9.09 -9.48
C ALA A 184 -12.67 9.94 -10.06
N ILE A 185 -12.82 9.98 -11.40
CA ILE A 185 -13.97 10.60 -12.07
C ILE A 185 -15.19 9.68 -11.98
N ASP A 186 -15.00 8.38 -12.26
CA ASP A 186 -16.09 7.42 -12.34
C ASP A 186 -16.58 6.98 -10.94
N PHE A 187 -15.68 7.01 -9.93
CA PHE A 187 -15.97 6.67 -8.53
C PHE A 187 -15.59 7.85 -7.60
N PRO A 188 -16.39 8.93 -7.59
CA PRO A 188 -16.01 10.21 -6.98
C PRO A 188 -15.92 10.18 -5.45
N ASN A 189 -16.53 9.20 -4.78
CA ASN A 189 -16.47 9.04 -3.33
C ASN A 189 -15.47 7.96 -2.89
N LEU A 190 -14.87 7.23 -3.83
CA LEU A 190 -13.88 6.22 -3.55
C LEU A 190 -12.62 6.86 -2.98
N ARG A 191 -12.18 6.38 -1.81
CA ARG A 191 -10.89 6.78 -1.23
C ARG A 191 -9.76 6.01 -1.89
N ILE A 192 -8.92 6.68 -2.68
CA ILE A 192 -7.83 6.08 -3.45
C ILE A 192 -6.49 6.53 -2.86
N LEU A 193 -5.62 5.58 -2.53
CA LEU A 193 -4.25 5.82 -2.09
C LEU A 193 -3.30 5.45 -3.22
N MET A 194 -2.61 6.43 -3.81
CA MET A 194 -1.58 6.20 -4.82
C MET A 194 -0.27 5.82 -4.12
N ALA A 195 -0.02 4.51 -4.02
CA ALA A 195 1.22 4.01 -3.42
C ALA A 195 2.43 4.45 -4.24
N HIS A 196 3.49 4.85 -3.54
CA HIS A 196 4.77 5.28 -4.10
C HIS A 196 4.73 6.60 -4.90
N ALA A 197 3.62 7.34 -4.89
CA ALA A 197 3.49 8.64 -5.54
C ALA A 197 4.05 8.70 -6.98
N GLY A 198 3.90 7.63 -7.76
CA GLY A 198 4.36 7.55 -9.16
C GLY A 198 5.85 7.33 -9.38
N ARG A 199 6.62 6.96 -8.34
CA ARG A 199 8.08 6.81 -8.39
C ARG A 199 8.59 5.88 -9.50
N PRO A 200 9.72 6.15 -10.10
CA PRO A 200 10.48 7.41 -10.12
C PRO A 200 10.09 8.30 -11.31
N LEU A 201 9.16 7.89 -12.17
CA LEU A 201 8.92 8.49 -13.49
C LEU A 201 7.75 9.48 -13.53
N TRP A 202 6.79 9.43 -12.58
CA TRP A 202 5.51 10.13 -12.67
C TRP A 202 5.11 10.87 -11.38
N TYR A 203 6.08 11.51 -10.71
CA TYR A 203 5.80 12.28 -9.49
C TYR A 203 4.87 13.48 -9.73
N ASP A 204 5.05 14.18 -10.84
CA ASP A 204 4.25 15.35 -11.20
C ASP A 204 2.80 14.97 -11.52
N GLU A 205 2.60 13.88 -12.27
CA GLU A 205 1.29 13.35 -12.59
C GLU A 205 0.56 12.86 -11.31
N ALA A 206 1.26 12.13 -10.45
CA ALA A 206 0.68 11.68 -9.18
C ALA A 206 0.29 12.87 -8.29
N PHE A 207 1.14 13.87 -8.19
CA PHE A 207 0.83 15.10 -7.46
C PHE A 207 -0.37 15.85 -8.07
N PHE A 208 -0.44 15.93 -9.40
CA PHE A 208 -1.57 16.55 -10.11
C PHE A 208 -2.87 15.83 -9.77
N VAL A 209 -2.93 14.51 -9.91
CA VAL A 209 -4.13 13.70 -9.64
C VAL A 209 -4.55 13.83 -8.17
N ALA A 210 -3.63 13.72 -7.22
CA ALA A 210 -3.92 13.89 -5.80
C ALA A 210 -4.44 15.29 -5.47
N ARG A 211 -3.92 16.34 -6.13
CA ARG A 211 -4.39 17.70 -5.93
C ARG A 211 -5.77 17.95 -6.55
N ARG A 212 -6.04 17.33 -7.71
CA ARG A 212 -7.29 17.49 -8.46
C ARG A 212 -8.49 16.89 -7.75
N HIS A 213 -8.34 15.69 -7.18
CA HIS A 213 -9.43 14.91 -6.62
C HIS A 213 -9.45 14.93 -5.09
N LEU A 214 -10.62 15.16 -4.50
CA LEU A 214 -10.77 15.29 -3.05
C LEU A 214 -10.35 14.03 -2.28
N HIS A 215 -10.70 12.86 -2.81
CA HIS A 215 -10.53 11.56 -2.17
C HIS A 215 -9.33 10.75 -2.68
N VAL A 216 -8.40 11.40 -3.40
CA VAL A 216 -7.15 10.78 -3.84
C VAL A 216 -5.99 11.28 -2.97
N TRP A 217 -5.20 10.33 -2.46
CA TRP A 217 -4.12 10.51 -1.50
C TRP A 217 -2.79 10.08 -2.09
N LEU A 218 -1.68 10.74 -1.70
CA LEU A 218 -0.33 10.27 -1.97
C LEU A 218 0.19 9.44 -0.80
N GLU A 219 0.69 8.24 -1.08
CA GLU A 219 1.38 7.41 -0.12
C GLU A 219 2.86 7.31 -0.53
N LEU A 220 3.79 7.60 0.40
CA LEU A 220 5.19 7.92 0.10
C LEU A 220 6.15 6.73 0.17
N SER A 221 5.64 5.52 0.35
CA SER A 221 6.48 4.32 0.52
C SER A 221 7.42 4.06 -0.64
N GLY A 222 8.53 3.40 -0.36
CA GLY A 222 9.52 3.03 -1.36
C GLY A 222 10.25 4.21 -2.04
N ILE A 223 10.00 5.44 -1.63
CA ILE A 223 10.78 6.61 -2.03
C ILE A 223 11.84 6.85 -0.95
N PRO A 224 13.15 6.90 -1.29
CA PRO A 224 14.16 7.24 -0.30
C PRO A 224 13.83 8.60 0.33
N PRO A 225 13.66 8.70 1.67
CA PRO A 225 13.13 9.91 2.30
C PRO A 225 13.93 11.18 1.98
N GLN A 226 15.25 11.07 1.85
CA GLN A 226 16.12 12.19 1.48
C GLN A 226 15.86 12.76 0.09
N GLN A 227 15.17 12.02 -0.80
CA GLN A 227 14.80 12.48 -2.14
C GLN A 227 13.45 13.20 -2.17
N LEU A 228 12.61 13.04 -1.15
CA LEU A 228 11.26 13.61 -1.11
C LEU A 228 11.22 15.13 -1.35
N PRO A 229 12.12 15.96 -0.74
CA PRO A 229 12.09 17.41 -0.99
C PRO A 229 12.36 17.79 -2.44
N GLN A 230 13.16 17.01 -3.16
CA GLN A 230 13.45 17.24 -4.57
C GLN A 230 12.32 16.72 -5.47
N GLN A 231 11.78 15.55 -5.17
CA GLN A 231 10.79 14.89 -6.03
C GLN A 231 9.38 15.43 -5.83
N LEU A 232 9.04 15.81 -4.60
CA LEU A 232 7.72 16.29 -4.20
C LEU A 232 7.85 17.58 -3.36
N PRO A 233 8.40 18.68 -3.94
CA PRO A 233 8.71 19.92 -3.19
C PRO A 233 7.46 20.66 -2.68
N ARG A 234 6.27 20.26 -3.11
CA ARG A 234 5.01 20.96 -2.81
C ARG A 234 4.05 20.11 -1.95
N LEU A 235 4.56 19.16 -1.17
CA LEU A 235 3.72 18.31 -0.30
C LEU A 235 2.86 19.13 0.68
N ASP A 236 3.33 20.28 1.16
CA ASP A 236 2.56 21.16 2.05
C ASP A 236 1.23 21.61 1.44
N VAL A 237 1.14 21.72 0.11
CA VAL A 237 -0.11 22.11 -0.59
C VAL A 237 -1.23 21.07 -0.42
N ILE A 238 -0.86 19.81 -0.24
CA ILE A 238 -1.77 18.69 -0.08
C ILE A 238 -1.52 17.94 1.23
N ALA A 239 -0.99 18.61 2.25
CA ALA A 239 -0.55 18.02 3.52
C ALA A 239 -1.59 17.09 4.16
N ASP A 240 -2.88 17.40 4.02
CA ASP A 240 -4.00 16.59 4.56
C ASP A 240 -4.28 15.31 3.76
N LYS A 241 -3.58 15.09 2.66
CA LYS A 241 -3.74 13.92 1.76
C LYS A 241 -2.44 13.21 1.48
N VAL A 242 -1.48 13.28 2.39
CA VAL A 242 -0.20 12.58 2.31
C VAL A 242 -0.10 11.54 3.41
N LEU A 243 0.38 10.36 3.08
CA LEU A 243 0.48 9.21 3.96
C LEU A 243 1.91 8.66 3.95
N TRP A 244 2.32 8.09 5.07
CA TRP A 244 3.61 7.43 5.22
C TRP A 244 3.50 5.92 5.03
N GLY A 245 4.52 5.34 4.42
CA GLY A 245 4.83 3.93 4.39
C GLY A 245 6.29 3.72 4.10
N THR A 246 6.85 2.57 4.49
CA THR A 246 8.24 2.23 4.19
C THR A 246 8.40 1.39 2.93
N ASP A 247 7.43 0.56 2.60
CA ASP A 247 7.54 -0.52 1.60
C ASP A 247 8.49 -1.65 2.05
N TRP A 248 8.76 -1.77 3.38
CA TRP A 248 9.60 -2.84 3.91
C TRP A 248 8.87 -4.21 3.79
N PRO A 249 9.57 -5.30 3.43
CA PRO A 249 10.96 -5.48 3.09
C PRO A 249 11.23 -5.47 1.56
N SER A 250 10.57 -4.63 0.80
CA SER A 250 10.78 -4.52 -0.65
C SER A 250 12.24 -4.24 -1.02
N PRO A 251 12.66 -4.58 -2.25
CA PRO A 251 14.02 -4.29 -2.72
C PRO A 251 14.41 -2.83 -2.51
N GLY A 252 15.57 -2.60 -1.90
CA GLY A 252 16.07 -1.24 -1.59
C GLY A 252 15.65 -0.69 -0.23
N VAL A 253 14.63 -1.26 0.43
CA VAL A 253 14.23 -0.88 1.80
C VAL A 253 14.82 -1.86 2.80
N ARG A 254 15.84 -1.42 3.53
CA ARG A 254 16.57 -2.28 4.46
C ARG A 254 16.00 -2.27 5.88
N GLN A 255 15.66 -1.09 6.38
CA GLN A 255 15.23 -0.89 7.76
C GLN A 255 14.14 0.17 7.82
N MET A 256 13.05 -0.13 8.52
CA MET A 256 11.93 0.79 8.73
C MET A 256 12.37 2.02 9.53
N ARG A 257 13.09 1.81 10.61
CA ARG A 257 13.57 2.87 11.52
C ARG A 257 14.45 3.89 10.82
N THR A 258 15.39 3.46 9.99
CA THR A 258 16.28 4.37 9.27
C THR A 258 15.50 5.31 8.32
N ASN A 259 14.47 4.80 7.66
CA ASN A 259 13.62 5.62 6.80
C ASN A 259 12.82 6.64 7.62
N LEU A 260 12.27 6.23 8.76
CA LEU A 260 11.51 7.09 9.66
C LEU A 260 12.39 8.20 10.26
N ASP A 261 13.58 7.84 10.78
CA ASP A 261 14.55 8.80 11.31
C ASP A 261 14.95 9.82 10.24
N THR A 262 15.21 9.36 9.01
CA THR A 262 15.58 10.23 7.89
C THR A 262 14.45 11.19 7.55
N PHE A 263 13.20 10.72 7.45
CA PHE A 263 12.05 11.58 7.17
C PHE A 263 11.85 12.63 8.27
N CYS A 264 11.94 12.24 9.54
CA CYS A 264 11.82 13.16 10.67
C CYS A 264 12.93 14.23 10.68
N ALA A 265 14.14 13.89 10.19
CA ALA A 265 15.28 14.80 10.15
C ALA A 265 15.24 15.82 9.00
N LEU A 266 14.41 15.63 7.96
CA LEU A 266 14.29 16.58 6.84
C LEU A 266 13.93 17.97 7.36
N LYS A 267 14.69 18.99 6.93
CA LYS A 267 14.46 20.40 7.31
C LYS A 267 13.55 21.12 6.34
N GLU A 268 13.41 20.59 5.14
CA GLU A 268 12.61 21.14 4.05
C GLU A 268 11.10 21.02 4.31
N PHE A 269 10.70 20.08 5.13
CA PHE A 269 9.31 19.87 5.52
C PHE A 269 9.06 20.33 6.95
N SER A 270 7.93 21.00 7.17
CA SER A 270 7.52 21.47 8.49
C SER A 270 7.22 20.29 9.44
N ASP A 271 7.40 20.48 10.73
CA ASP A 271 7.04 19.48 11.74
C ASP A 271 5.53 19.20 11.75
N ILE A 272 4.71 20.19 11.36
CA ILE A 272 3.26 20.03 11.18
C ILE A 272 2.97 19.05 10.05
N LEU A 273 3.60 19.21 8.87
CA LEU A 273 3.44 18.28 7.75
C LEU A 273 3.81 16.85 8.17
N LYS A 274 4.99 16.69 8.80
CA LYS A 274 5.47 15.38 9.23
C LYS A 274 4.52 14.70 10.21
N HIS A 275 3.99 15.45 11.19
CA HIS A 275 3.02 14.92 12.14
C HIS A 275 1.70 14.50 11.45
N LYS A 276 1.21 15.30 10.51
CA LYS A 276 0.03 14.92 9.69
C LYS A 276 0.27 13.63 8.95
N VAL A 277 1.41 13.53 8.25
CA VAL A 277 1.76 12.37 7.41
C VAL A 277 1.95 11.09 8.23
N LEU A 278 2.58 11.19 9.40
CA LEU A 278 2.92 10.03 10.23
C LEU A 278 1.80 9.59 11.15
N VAL A 279 0.92 10.52 11.59
CA VAL A 279 -0.03 10.25 12.67
C VAL A 279 -1.46 10.65 12.31
N GLU A 280 -1.73 11.91 11.97
CA GLU A 280 -3.11 12.40 11.87
C GLU A 280 -3.85 11.80 10.68
N ASN A 281 -3.24 11.89 9.49
CA ASN A 281 -3.87 11.44 8.24
C ASN A 281 -4.16 9.94 8.23
N PRO A 282 -3.19 9.04 8.56
CA PRO A 282 -3.48 7.62 8.59
C PRO A 282 -4.52 7.25 9.65
N ASN A 283 -4.53 7.88 10.84
CA ASN A 283 -5.54 7.60 11.86
C ASN A 283 -6.94 8.13 11.49
N ARG A 284 -7.03 9.20 10.69
CA ARG A 284 -8.30 9.65 10.12
C ARG A 284 -8.87 8.69 9.11
N LEU A 285 -7.99 8.08 8.30
CA LEU A 285 -8.39 7.16 7.23
C LEU A 285 -8.68 5.75 7.78
N PHE A 286 -7.90 5.33 8.77
CA PHE A 286 -8.00 4.04 9.46
C PHE A 286 -8.10 4.30 10.98
N PRO A 287 -9.29 4.66 11.51
CA PRO A 287 -9.43 4.83 12.95
C PRO A 287 -9.06 3.53 13.69
N PRO A 288 -8.41 3.62 14.88
CA PRO A 288 -8.08 2.44 15.65
C PRO A 288 -9.33 1.60 15.95
N ARG A 289 -9.22 0.30 15.78
CA ARG A 289 -10.27 -0.64 16.21
C ARG A 289 -10.20 -0.77 17.73
N SER A 290 -11.35 -0.65 18.39
CA SER A 290 -11.51 -0.86 19.83
C SER A 290 -11.52 -2.35 20.18
#